data_23952a85a6fd1f6a7e97d0ed68de5039
#
_entry.id   23952a85a6fd1f6a7e97d0ed68de5039
#
_cell.length_a   1.000
_cell.length_b   1.000
_cell.length_c   1.000
_cell.angle_alpha   90.00
_cell.angle_beta   90.00
_cell.angle_gamma   90.00
#
_symmetry.space_group_name_H-M   'P 1'
#
loop_
_entity.id
_entity.type
_entity.pdbx_description
1 polymer ?
#
loop_
_entity_poly.entity_id
_entity_poly.type
_entity_poly.pdbx_seq_one_letter_code
_entity_poly.pdbx_strand_id
1 'polypeptide(L)'
;MNKLIYVAVFGVALAQLQGCTTAGGEPVNLDRRSAGAYIGDQEIEVRAKNRMRDTFPIKVANNISSTSYNRQLLLTGQVPDQATRAKAEELAKGILEVRTVFNELTVSGATSLASGANDATVTTGVKTRLLRDKTVPGTKIKVVTENGVVYLMGLLKRAEADTATEIVRNTAGVTKVVVLFEFID
;
A
#
# COMPACT_ATOMS: atom_id res chain seq x y z
N MET A 1 46.55 60.01 -12.58
CA MET A 1 45.89 60.48 -11.36
C MET A 1 44.60 59.70 -11.21
N ASN A 2 44.51 58.99 -10.10
CA ASN A 2 43.36 58.38 -9.53
C ASN A 2 42.66 57.23 -10.32
N LYS A 3 43.27 56.07 -10.26
CA LYS A 3 42.58 54.73 -10.37
C LYS A 3 42.81 54.02 -9.04
N LEU A 4 42.06 54.36 -8.08
CA LEU A 4 41.98 53.62 -6.82
C LEU A 4 40.53 53.67 -6.33
N ILE A 5 40.07 52.53 -5.76
CA ILE A 5 38.82 52.38 -5.05
C ILE A 5 37.66 51.86 -5.91
N TYR A 6 37.67 50.55 -6.21
CA TYR A 6 36.51 49.67 -6.23
C TYR A 6 36.97 48.23 -5.97
N VAL A 7 37.58 48.01 -4.84
CA VAL A 7 37.74 46.68 -4.25
C VAL A 7 37.27 46.80 -2.82
N ALA A 8 36.07 46.50 -2.58
CA ALA A 8 35.53 46.04 -1.31
C ALA A 8 34.01 46.08 -1.43
N VAL A 9 33.42 45.02 -1.39
CA VAL A 9 32.18 44.56 -0.77
C VAL A 9 31.57 43.44 -1.63
N PHE A 10 32.29 42.33 -1.74
CA PHE A 10 31.64 41.03 -1.88
C PHE A 10 31.90 40.25 -0.59
N GLY A 11 31.35 40.78 0.50
CA GLY A 11 31.27 40.11 1.80
C GLY A 11 30.10 39.11 1.76
N VAL A 12 30.45 37.90 1.59
CA VAL A 12 29.99 36.72 2.33
C VAL A 12 28.64 36.90 3.03
N ALA A 13 27.56 36.59 2.35
CA ALA A 13 26.35 36.11 2.97
C ALA A 13 26.33 34.57 2.85
N LEU A 14 27.16 33.88 3.67
CA LEU A 14 26.88 32.49 4.04
C LEU A 14 25.64 32.54 4.92
N ALA A 15 24.47 32.43 4.30
CA ALA A 15 23.25 32.13 4.99
C ALA A 15 23.44 30.77 5.65
N GLN A 16 23.57 30.74 6.94
CA GLN A 16 23.51 29.58 7.79
C GLN A 16 22.13 28.96 7.61
N LEU A 17 22.03 27.92 6.81
CA LEU A 17 20.95 26.96 6.89
C LEU A 17 21.09 26.20 8.21
N GLN A 18 20.72 26.86 9.29
CA GLN A 18 20.48 26.19 10.56
C GLN A 18 19.21 25.41 10.33
N GLY A 19 19.38 24.09 10.08
CA GLY A 19 18.31 23.14 10.08
C GLY A 19 17.51 23.31 11.36
N CYS A 20 16.20 23.50 11.24
CA CYS A 20 15.28 23.40 12.35
C CYS A 20 15.46 22.03 13.00
N THR A 21 16.24 21.96 14.06
CA THR A 21 16.16 20.89 15.04
C THR A 21 14.84 21.10 15.76
N THR A 22 13.79 20.51 15.24
CA THR A 22 12.52 20.40 15.97
C THR A 22 12.79 19.68 17.28
N ALA A 23 12.58 20.42 18.36
CA ALA A 23 12.60 19.91 19.71
C ALA A 23 11.80 18.60 19.80
N GLY A 24 12.48 17.54 20.27
CA GLY A 24 11.99 16.41 21.06
C GLY A 24 10.58 15.87 20.86
N GLY A 25 10.04 15.82 19.66
CA GLY A 25 8.91 14.95 19.34
C GLY A 25 9.48 13.67 18.73
N GLU A 26 9.27 12.54 19.37
CA GLU A 26 9.50 11.27 18.69
C GLU A 26 8.83 11.32 17.31
N PRO A 27 9.50 10.85 16.24
CA PRO A 27 8.85 10.80 14.94
C PRO A 27 7.59 9.99 15.12
N VAL A 28 6.43 10.61 14.88
CA VAL A 28 5.14 9.92 14.93
C VAL A 28 5.25 8.81 13.90
N ASN A 29 5.59 7.61 14.34
CA ASN A 29 5.74 6.45 13.49
C ASN A 29 4.33 6.00 13.08
N LEU A 30 3.81 6.67 12.05
CA LEU A 30 2.48 6.40 11.48
C LEU A 30 2.39 4.98 10.90
N ASP A 31 3.53 4.35 10.69
CA ASP A 31 3.64 3.00 10.14
C ASP A 31 4.58 2.15 11.01
N ARG A 32 4.23 0.88 11.24
CA ARG A 32 5.07 -0.07 11.97
C ARG A 32 6.13 -0.72 11.09
N ARG A 33 6.10 -0.44 9.79
CA ARG A 33 7.16 -0.88 8.85
C ARG A 33 8.39 0.01 9.00
N SER A 34 9.58 -0.54 8.72
CA SER A 34 10.77 0.30 8.54
C SER A 34 10.62 1.20 7.31
N ALA A 35 11.33 2.33 7.28
CA ALA A 35 11.35 3.21 6.11
C ALA A 35 11.81 2.47 4.84
N GLY A 36 12.78 1.57 4.96
CA GLY A 36 13.22 0.73 3.85
C GLY A 36 12.16 -0.23 3.35
N ALA A 37 11.34 -0.82 4.25
CA ALA A 37 10.23 -1.67 3.85
C ALA A 37 9.13 -0.86 3.14
N TYR A 38 8.85 0.36 3.59
CA TYR A 38 7.89 1.23 2.93
C TYR A 38 8.30 1.59 1.50
N ILE A 39 9.58 1.96 1.29
CA ILE A 39 10.12 2.26 -0.05
C ILE A 39 10.13 0.99 -0.91
N GLY A 40 10.59 -0.14 -0.36
CA GLY A 40 10.60 -1.42 -1.06
C GLY A 40 9.22 -1.89 -1.50
N ASP A 41 8.18 -1.65 -0.70
CA ASP A 41 6.80 -1.96 -1.06
C ASP A 41 6.34 -1.19 -2.31
N GLN A 42 6.69 0.10 -2.42
CA GLN A 42 6.36 0.90 -3.60
C GLN A 42 7.06 0.35 -4.85
N GLU A 43 8.33 -0.04 -4.71
CA GLU A 43 9.09 -0.63 -5.82
C GLU A 43 8.51 -1.99 -6.24
N ILE A 44 8.13 -2.83 -5.29
CA ILE A 44 7.46 -4.12 -5.56
C ILE A 44 6.15 -3.90 -6.34
N GLU A 45 5.31 -2.96 -5.94
CA GLU A 45 4.05 -2.64 -6.64
C GLU A 45 4.30 -2.20 -8.10
N VAL A 46 5.29 -1.33 -8.32
CA VAL A 46 5.67 -0.87 -9.68
C VAL A 46 6.21 -2.03 -10.53
N ARG A 47 7.10 -2.85 -9.97
CA ARG A 47 7.66 -4.02 -10.68
C ARG A 47 6.57 -5.05 -11.01
N ALA A 48 5.65 -5.32 -10.07
CA ALA A 48 4.54 -6.22 -10.30
C ALA A 48 3.66 -5.72 -11.44
N LYS A 49 3.24 -4.46 -11.40
CA LYS A 49 2.43 -3.84 -12.45
C LYS A 49 3.12 -3.92 -13.82
N ASN A 50 4.41 -3.62 -13.92
CA ASN A 50 5.16 -3.68 -15.17
C ASN A 50 5.23 -5.11 -15.71
N ARG A 51 5.56 -6.11 -14.88
CA ARG A 51 5.60 -7.51 -15.30
C ARG A 51 4.25 -8.02 -15.82
N MET A 52 3.13 -7.61 -15.19
CA MET A 52 1.79 -7.95 -15.67
C MET A 52 1.51 -7.32 -17.03
N ARG A 53 1.88 -6.04 -17.21
CA ARG A 53 1.69 -5.32 -18.48
C ARG A 53 2.55 -5.86 -19.62
N ASP A 54 3.76 -6.31 -19.33
CA ASP A 54 4.69 -6.85 -20.31
C ASP A 54 4.30 -8.28 -20.74
N THR A 55 3.56 -9.00 -19.90
CA THR A 55 3.22 -10.41 -20.13
C THR A 55 1.81 -10.61 -20.67
N PHE A 56 0.83 -9.83 -20.17
CA PHE A 56 -0.57 -10.00 -20.50
C PHE A 56 -1.09 -8.92 -21.46
N PRO A 57 -2.14 -9.23 -22.26
CA PRO A 57 -2.87 -8.21 -22.99
C PRO A 57 -3.32 -7.08 -22.06
N ILE A 58 -3.30 -5.84 -22.53
CA ILE A 58 -3.55 -4.65 -21.72
C ILE A 58 -4.87 -4.70 -20.95
N LYS A 59 -5.91 -5.30 -21.51
CA LYS A 59 -7.21 -5.48 -20.82
C LYS A 59 -7.09 -6.39 -19.62
N VAL A 60 -6.32 -7.47 -19.70
CA VAL A 60 -6.08 -8.41 -18.60
C VAL A 60 -5.18 -7.74 -17.54
N ALA A 61 -4.09 -7.15 -17.98
CA ALA A 61 -3.14 -6.50 -17.08
C ALA A 61 -3.79 -5.37 -16.26
N ASN A 62 -4.70 -4.60 -16.85
CA ASN A 62 -5.40 -3.51 -16.15
C ASN A 62 -6.41 -4.02 -15.11
N ASN A 63 -6.84 -5.27 -15.19
CA ASN A 63 -7.75 -5.89 -14.22
C ASN A 63 -6.99 -6.59 -13.07
N ILE A 64 -5.68 -6.56 -13.08
CA ILE A 64 -4.83 -7.08 -12.02
C ILE A 64 -4.28 -5.92 -11.19
N SER A 65 -4.70 -5.84 -9.95
CA SER A 65 -4.16 -4.91 -8.97
C SER A 65 -3.09 -5.59 -8.11
N SER A 66 -2.03 -4.84 -7.80
CA SER A 66 -0.92 -5.29 -6.99
C SER A 66 -0.76 -4.35 -5.81
N THR A 67 -0.81 -4.87 -4.60
CA THR A 67 -0.62 -4.09 -3.36
C THR A 67 0.41 -4.77 -2.49
N SER A 68 1.46 -4.04 -2.10
CA SER A 68 2.50 -4.55 -1.21
C SER A 68 2.39 -3.93 0.18
N TYR A 69 2.63 -4.74 1.20
CA TYR A 69 2.78 -4.31 2.58
C TYR A 69 3.81 -5.20 3.29
N ASN A 70 4.88 -4.60 3.76
CA ASN A 70 6.01 -5.29 4.41
C ASN A 70 6.56 -6.46 3.56
N ARG A 71 6.69 -6.24 2.23
CA ARG A 71 7.16 -7.24 1.24
C ARG A 71 6.23 -8.44 1.05
N GLN A 72 5.01 -8.38 1.56
CA GLN A 72 3.93 -9.27 1.20
C GLN A 72 3.15 -8.65 0.03
N LEU A 73 3.03 -9.36 -1.06
CA LEU A 73 2.36 -8.88 -2.28
C LEU A 73 1.01 -9.55 -2.43
N LEU A 74 -0.03 -8.73 -2.40
CA LEU A 74 -1.41 -9.12 -2.68
C LEU A 74 -1.74 -8.83 -4.14
N LEU A 75 -2.23 -9.82 -4.86
CA LEU A 75 -2.82 -9.68 -6.19
C LEU A 75 -4.34 -9.79 -6.07
N THR A 76 -5.07 -8.77 -6.51
CA THR A 76 -6.54 -8.76 -6.57
C THR A 76 -7.02 -8.42 -7.96
N GLY A 77 -8.29 -8.68 -8.24
CA GLY A 77 -8.91 -8.41 -9.52
C GLY A 77 -9.40 -9.67 -10.23
N GLN A 78 -9.56 -9.58 -11.55
CA GLN A 78 -10.20 -10.61 -12.32
C GLN A 78 -9.36 -11.00 -13.53
N VAL A 79 -9.28 -12.30 -13.78
CA VAL A 79 -8.55 -12.88 -14.91
C VAL A 79 -9.45 -13.87 -15.68
N PRO A 80 -9.20 -14.08 -16.99
CA PRO A 80 -10.08 -14.89 -17.83
C PRO A 80 -10.04 -16.37 -17.51
N ASP A 81 -8.91 -16.88 -17.01
CA ASP A 81 -8.70 -18.32 -16.81
C ASP A 81 -7.67 -18.61 -15.72
N GLN A 82 -7.61 -19.88 -15.33
CA GLN A 82 -6.70 -20.37 -14.30
C GLN A 82 -5.23 -20.32 -14.72
N ALA A 83 -4.92 -20.43 -16.01
CA ALA A 83 -3.55 -20.35 -16.50
C ALA A 83 -3.01 -18.92 -16.32
N THR A 84 -3.81 -17.92 -16.63
CA THR A 84 -3.50 -16.50 -16.38
C THR A 84 -3.31 -16.23 -14.89
N ARG A 85 -4.19 -16.78 -14.03
CA ARG A 85 -4.06 -16.66 -12.57
C ARG A 85 -2.74 -17.25 -12.06
N ALA A 86 -2.40 -18.45 -12.49
CA ALA A 86 -1.14 -19.12 -12.11
C ALA A 86 0.08 -18.38 -12.63
N LYS A 87 0.03 -17.88 -13.88
CA LYS A 87 1.13 -17.10 -14.46
C LYS A 87 1.36 -15.77 -13.75
N ALA A 88 0.29 -15.08 -13.33
CA ALA A 88 0.40 -13.86 -12.53
C ALA A 88 1.11 -14.13 -11.19
N GLU A 89 0.79 -15.25 -10.53
CA GLU A 89 1.45 -15.64 -9.29
C GLU A 89 2.96 -15.95 -9.50
N GLU A 90 3.29 -16.66 -10.56
CA GLU A 90 4.69 -16.96 -10.93
C GLU A 90 5.48 -15.67 -11.16
N LEU A 91 4.93 -14.72 -11.91
CA LEU A 91 5.54 -13.42 -12.14
C LEU A 91 5.75 -12.63 -10.86
N ALA A 92 4.78 -12.65 -9.96
CA ALA A 92 4.84 -11.98 -8.66
C ALA A 92 5.92 -12.59 -7.75
N LYS A 93 6.00 -13.93 -7.68
CA LYS A 93 7.02 -14.66 -6.91
C LYS A 93 8.45 -14.40 -7.41
N GLY A 94 8.61 -14.11 -8.70
CA GLY A 94 9.92 -13.76 -9.29
C GLY A 94 10.41 -12.35 -8.98
N ILE A 95 9.63 -11.50 -8.30
CA ILE A 95 10.05 -10.14 -7.94
C ILE A 95 11.00 -10.20 -6.76
N LEU A 96 12.16 -9.55 -6.91
CA LEU A 96 13.14 -9.44 -5.83
C LEU A 96 12.49 -8.80 -4.59
N GLU A 97 12.84 -9.33 -3.41
CA GLU A 97 12.37 -8.87 -2.10
C GLU A 97 10.91 -9.23 -1.74
N VAL A 98 10.11 -9.76 -2.63
CA VAL A 98 8.81 -10.32 -2.26
C VAL A 98 9.00 -11.55 -1.38
N ARG A 99 8.44 -11.51 -0.16
CA ARG A 99 8.53 -12.63 0.79
C ARG A 99 7.37 -13.61 0.63
N THR A 100 6.18 -13.06 0.36
CA THR A 100 4.94 -13.84 0.24
C THR A 100 4.06 -13.24 -0.83
N VAL A 101 3.41 -14.08 -1.62
CA VAL A 101 2.39 -13.68 -2.60
C VAL A 101 1.05 -14.25 -2.16
N PHE A 102 0.07 -13.37 -1.99
CA PHE A 102 -1.35 -13.73 -1.81
C PHE A 102 -2.04 -13.54 -3.16
N ASN A 103 -2.36 -14.65 -3.81
CA ASN A 103 -3.04 -14.62 -5.11
C ASN A 103 -4.54 -14.76 -4.94
N GLU A 104 -5.20 -13.62 -4.76
CA GLU A 104 -6.66 -13.49 -4.60
C GLU A 104 -7.35 -13.09 -5.92
N LEU A 105 -6.69 -13.35 -7.06
CA LEU A 105 -7.29 -13.17 -8.37
C LEU A 105 -8.46 -14.15 -8.56
N THR A 106 -9.61 -13.64 -9.00
CA THR A 106 -10.77 -14.43 -9.34
C THR A 106 -10.81 -14.75 -10.83
N VAL A 107 -11.10 -16.01 -11.15
CA VAL A 107 -11.34 -16.41 -12.54
C VAL A 107 -12.79 -16.07 -12.86
N SER A 108 -13.00 -15.06 -13.68
CA SER A 108 -14.32 -14.67 -14.18
C SER A 108 -14.23 -14.42 -15.67
N GLY A 109 -15.13 -15.05 -16.45
CA GLY A 109 -15.22 -14.72 -17.87
C GLY A 109 -15.44 -13.20 -18.08
N ALA A 110 -15.17 -12.70 -19.26
CA ALA A 110 -14.95 -11.33 -19.67
C ALA A 110 -16.02 -10.23 -19.30
N THR A 111 -16.89 -10.42 -18.35
CA THR A 111 -18.12 -9.62 -18.19
C THR A 111 -18.36 -8.94 -16.84
N SER A 112 -17.39 -8.79 -15.94
CA SER A 112 -17.67 -8.14 -14.66
C SER A 112 -16.80 -6.90 -14.41
N LEU A 113 -17.23 -5.73 -14.94
CA LEU A 113 -16.59 -4.43 -14.70
C LEU A 113 -17.39 -3.51 -13.75
N ALA A 114 -18.41 -4.02 -13.03
CA ALA A 114 -19.41 -3.15 -12.41
C ALA A 114 -19.15 -2.74 -10.93
N SER A 115 -18.09 -3.23 -10.26
CA SER A 115 -17.99 -3.11 -8.80
C SER A 115 -17.10 -1.97 -8.25
N GLY A 116 -16.25 -1.36 -9.06
CA GLY A 116 -15.21 -0.44 -8.56
C GLY A 116 -15.73 0.78 -7.78
N ALA A 117 -16.89 1.35 -8.15
CA ALA A 117 -17.46 2.50 -7.43
C ALA A 117 -17.98 2.11 -6.03
N ASN A 118 -18.56 0.91 -5.91
CA ASN A 118 -19.02 0.36 -4.64
C ASN A 118 -17.83 0.06 -3.72
N ASP A 119 -16.77 -0.53 -4.27
CA ASP A 119 -15.55 -0.88 -3.52
C ASP A 119 -14.86 0.35 -2.93
N ALA A 120 -14.82 1.47 -3.65
CA ALA A 120 -14.30 2.74 -3.13
C ALA A 120 -15.11 3.24 -1.92
N THR A 121 -16.45 3.11 -1.98
CA THR A 121 -17.35 3.48 -0.87
C THR A 121 -17.13 2.57 0.33
N VAL A 122 -17.05 1.26 0.12
CA VAL A 122 -16.76 0.28 1.17
C VAL A 122 -15.39 0.54 1.81
N THR A 123 -14.34 0.76 1.00
CA THR A 123 -13.00 1.09 1.49
C THR A 123 -13.02 2.33 2.39
N THR A 124 -13.73 3.39 1.97
CA THR A 124 -13.84 4.62 2.74
C THR A 124 -14.57 4.39 4.06
N GLY A 125 -15.67 3.63 4.04
CA GLY A 125 -16.43 3.26 5.22
C GLY A 125 -15.59 2.47 6.23
N VAL A 126 -14.88 1.44 5.74
CA VAL A 126 -13.97 0.62 6.54
C VAL A 126 -12.88 1.48 7.18
N LYS A 127 -12.14 2.27 6.38
CA LYS A 127 -11.07 3.14 6.89
C LYS A 127 -11.59 4.14 7.94
N THR A 128 -12.75 4.74 7.69
CA THR A 128 -13.36 5.69 8.65
C THR A 128 -13.67 5.01 9.98
N ARG A 129 -14.20 3.80 9.97
CA ARG A 129 -14.52 3.05 11.20
C ARG A 129 -13.27 2.64 11.95
N LEU A 130 -12.25 2.12 11.24
CA LEU A 130 -10.96 1.77 11.84
C LEU A 130 -10.25 2.98 12.47
N LEU A 131 -10.34 4.16 11.83
CA LEU A 131 -9.73 5.38 12.35
C LEU A 131 -10.47 5.98 13.56
N ARG A 132 -11.77 5.72 13.70
CA ARG A 132 -12.57 6.19 14.83
C ARG A 132 -12.39 5.34 16.08
N ASP A 133 -12.03 4.09 15.93
CA ASP A 133 -11.79 3.19 17.04
C ASP A 133 -10.44 3.51 17.70
N LYS A 134 -10.46 3.64 19.04
CA LYS A 134 -9.26 4.03 19.81
C LYS A 134 -8.38 2.84 20.17
N THR A 135 -8.89 1.63 20.03
CA THR A 135 -8.19 0.39 20.38
C THR A 135 -7.45 -0.22 19.21
N VAL A 136 -7.79 0.22 17.98
CA VAL A 136 -7.19 -0.25 16.75
C VAL A 136 -6.29 0.84 16.15
N PRO A 137 -5.04 0.53 15.78
CA PRO A 137 -4.16 1.48 15.09
C PRO A 137 -4.56 1.61 13.60
N GLY A 138 -5.73 2.19 13.33
CA GLY A 138 -6.35 2.24 12.00
C GLY A 138 -5.46 2.82 10.90
N THR A 139 -4.53 3.72 11.25
CA THR A 139 -3.53 4.28 10.31
C THR A 139 -2.48 3.28 9.86
N LYS A 140 -2.32 2.16 10.57
CA LYS A 140 -1.31 1.11 10.33
C LYS A 140 -1.89 -0.10 9.59
N ILE A 141 -3.15 0.02 9.14
CA ILE A 141 -3.86 -1.02 8.40
C ILE A 141 -4.03 -0.58 6.94
N LYS A 142 -3.45 -1.33 6.03
CA LYS A 142 -3.71 -1.21 4.60
C LYS A 142 -5.01 -1.95 4.29
N VAL A 143 -5.96 -1.25 3.70
CA VAL A 143 -7.27 -1.79 3.31
C VAL A 143 -7.36 -1.81 1.79
N VAL A 144 -7.64 -2.97 1.23
CA VAL A 144 -7.92 -3.17 -0.20
C VAL A 144 -9.29 -3.80 -0.30
N THR A 145 -10.14 -3.29 -1.19
CA THR A 145 -11.46 -3.86 -1.45
C THR A 145 -11.58 -4.24 -2.92
N GLU A 146 -12.05 -5.46 -3.17
CA GLU A 146 -12.30 -5.97 -4.51
C GLU A 146 -13.61 -6.77 -4.50
N ASN A 147 -14.61 -6.33 -5.26
CA ASN A 147 -15.94 -6.95 -5.34
C ASN A 147 -16.61 -7.18 -3.96
N GLY A 148 -16.49 -6.22 -3.03
CA GLY A 148 -17.02 -6.30 -1.67
C GLY A 148 -16.19 -7.18 -0.72
N VAL A 149 -15.15 -7.86 -1.20
CA VAL A 149 -14.18 -8.57 -0.36
C VAL A 149 -13.14 -7.58 0.13
N VAL A 150 -12.97 -7.50 1.44
CA VAL A 150 -12.00 -6.58 2.07
C VAL A 150 -10.78 -7.37 2.53
N TYR A 151 -9.62 -6.98 2.05
CA TYR A 151 -8.30 -7.51 2.43
C TYR A 151 -7.64 -6.53 3.38
N LEU A 152 -7.18 -7.05 4.52
CA LEU A 152 -6.53 -6.27 5.58
C LEU A 152 -5.08 -6.71 5.71
N MET A 153 -4.14 -5.78 5.50
CA MET A 153 -2.71 -6.01 5.70
C MET A 153 -2.20 -5.06 6.78
N GLY A 154 -1.25 -5.50 7.58
CA GLY A 154 -0.70 -4.69 8.67
C GLY A 154 0.22 -5.48 9.57
N LEU A 155 1.03 -4.76 10.36
CA LEU A 155 1.81 -5.30 11.46
C LEU A 155 1.06 -5.01 12.76
N LEU A 156 0.36 -5.99 13.33
CA LEU A 156 -0.57 -5.80 14.45
C LEU A 156 -0.32 -6.81 15.55
N LYS A 157 -0.70 -6.43 16.78
CA LYS A 157 -0.90 -7.39 17.85
C LYS A 157 -2.18 -8.18 17.62
N ARG A 158 -2.26 -9.40 18.13
CA ARG A 158 -3.45 -10.27 17.94
C ARG A 158 -4.75 -9.60 18.37
N ALA A 159 -4.79 -8.97 19.55
CA ALA A 159 -5.97 -8.28 20.03
C ALA A 159 -6.40 -7.10 19.12
N GLU A 160 -5.44 -6.37 18.55
CA GLU A 160 -5.72 -5.29 17.58
C GLU A 160 -6.31 -5.87 16.28
N ALA A 161 -5.76 -6.98 15.80
CA ALA A 161 -6.21 -7.67 14.60
C ALA A 161 -7.63 -8.22 14.73
N ASP A 162 -7.96 -8.84 15.87
CA ASP A 162 -9.28 -9.36 16.16
C ASP A 162 -10.31 -8.23 16.17
N THR A 163 -10.04 -7.14 16.89
CA THR A 163 -10.92 -5.97 16.94
C THR A 163 -11.08 -5.33 15.56
N ALA A 164 -9.97 -5.15 14.81
CA ALA A 164 -10.04 -4.61 13.46
C ALA A 164 -10.92 -5.48 12.54
N THR A 165 -10.77 -6.79 12.63
CA THR A 165 -11.54 -7.74 11.81
C THR A 165 -13.04 -7.63 12.12
N GLU A 166 -13.43 -7.54 13.38
CA GLU A 166 -14.83 -7.36 13.78
C GLU A 166 -15.43 -6.03 13.31
N ILE A 167 -14.68 -4.93 13.41
CA ILE A 167 -15.10 -3.62 12.88
C ILE A 167 -15.39 -3.72 11.38
N VAL A 168 -14.51 -4.39 10.64
CA VAL A 168 -14.63 -4.50 9.18
C VAL A 168 -15.79 -5.42 8.79
N ARG A 169 -15.96 -6.56 9.45
CA ARG A 169 -17.10 -7.48 9.21
C ARG A 169 -18.44 -6.79 9.37
N ASN A 170 -18.55 -5.87 10.33
CA ASN A 170 -19.77 -5.12 10.62
C ASN A 170 -19.90 -3.82 9.81
N THR A 171 -19.12 -3.66 8.73
CA THR A 171 -19.20 -2.48 7.86
C THR A 171 -20.12 -2.75 6.65
N ALA A 172 -21.02 -1.81 6.38
CA ALA A 172 -21.96 -1.95 5.27
C ALA A 172 -21.23 -2.13 3.92
N GLY A 173 -21.70 -3.07 3.10
CA GLY A 173 -21.14 -3.39 1.79
C GLY A 173 -19.99 -4.40 1.82
N VAL A 174 -19.49 -4.77 2.99
CA VAL A 174 -18.49 -5.85 3.14
C VAL A 174 -19.19 -7.21 3.03
N THR A 175 -18.75 -8.02 2.07
CA THR A 175 -19.27 -9.38 1.85
C THR A 175 -18.36 -10.45 2.49
N LYS A 176 -17.05 -10.19 2.52
CA LYS A 176 -16.05 -11.08 3.09
C LYS A 176 -14.85 -10.27 3.60
N VAL A 177 -14.21 -10.74 4.66
CA VAL A 177 -12.95 -10.18 5.16
C VAL A 177 -11.86 -11.25 5.05
N VAL A 178 -10.74 -10.87 4.43
CA VAL A 178 -9.53 -11.68 4.32
C VAL A 178 -8.44 -10.99 5.15
N VAL A 179 -7.93 -11.68 6.14
CA VAL A 179 -6.93 -11.16 7.09
C VAL A 179 -5.54 -11.61 6.65
N LEU A 180 -4.68 -10.66 6.34
CA LEU A 180 -3.30 -10.85 5.89
C LEU A 180 -2.32 -10.11 6.82
N PHE A 181 -2.64 -10.07 8.10
CA PHE A 181 -1.77 -9.43 9.10
C PHE A 181 -0.53 -10.26 9.42
N GLU A 182 0.57 -9.57 9.70
CA GLU A 182 1.71 -10.12 10.42
C GLU A 182 1.60 -9.72 11.89
N PHE A 183 1.81 -10.68 12.80
CA PHE A 183 1.72 -10.43 14.25
C PHE A 183 3.08 -10.01 14.80
N ILE A 184 3.04 -9.08 15.75
CA ILE A 184 4.21 -8.47 16.40
C ILE A 184 4.20 -8.64 17.93
N ASP A 185 3.41 -9.56 18.45
CA ASP A 185 3.35 -9.99 19.87
C ASP A 185 3.92 -11.40 20.03
#